data_de988d07a8e3cd2fc1ad94651f57b196
#
_entry.id   de988d07a8e3cd2fc1ad94651f57b196
#
_cell.length_a   1.000
_cell.length_b   1.000
_cell.length_c   1.000
_cell.angle_alpha   90.00
_cell.angle_beta   90.00
_cell.angle_gamma   90.00
#
_symmetry.space_group_name_H-M   'P 1'
#
loop_
_entity.id
_entity.type
_entity.pdbx_description
1 polymer ?
#
loop_
_entity_poly.entity_id
_entity_poly.type
_entity_poly.pdbx_seq_one_letter_code
_entity_poly.pdbx_strand_id
1 'polypeptide(L)'
;MKFIPAALLLLAASIHAAPQDDQYILGPDSQIQAGVPQGKVTQMAPWIESKNFPGTTRDWWIYVPAQYSKDKPASVMVFCDGAGFVKPDGQFRAPVVFDNLIAKGEMPVTIGIFIQPGLFPTSNPKEKARSNRSFEYDSLGDLYARFLLEEILPAVAKDYNLSSNPDDRAICGNSSGGICAFTVAWERPEAFRKVVSHIGSFTNIRGGHVYPALIRKTDKKPLKVFLQDGRNDLDNQFGNWPLANQDMAASLKFAGYDYKFVLGEGTHNGKHGASMLPDTLRWIWAGYTKTK
;
A
#
# COMPACT_ATOMS: atom_id res chain seq x y z
N MET A 1 0.72 47.21 25.84
CA MET A 1 0.25 45.83 25.54
C MET A 1 1.48 44.95 25.36
N LYS A 2 1.77 44.06 26.33
CA LYS A 2 2.90 43.15 26.27
C LYS A 2 2.40 41.84 25.63
N PHE A 3 2.94 41.47 24.46
CA PHE A 3 2.69 40.18 23.84
C PHE A 3 3.46 39.10 24.60
N ILE A 4 2.73 38.11 25.14
CA ILE A 4 3.28 36.90 25.71
C ILE A 4 3.34 35.91 24.56
N PRO A 5 4.50 35.31 24.20
CA PRO A 5 4.56 34.27 23.20
C PRO A 5 3.98 32.98 23.79
N ALA A 6 2.94 32.43 23.13
CA ALA A 6 2.42 31.11 23.43
C ALA A 6 3.45 30.06 23.00
N ALA A 7 4.09 29.43 23.99
CA ALA A 7 4.94 28.28 23.76
C ALA A 7 4.05 27.09 23.36
N LEU A 8 4.15 26.66 22.10
CA LEU A 8 3.54 25.42 21.59
C LEU A 8 4.29 24.25 22.21
N LEU A 9 3.75 23.66 23.26
CA LEU A 9 4.20 22.35 23.76
C LEU A 9 3.79 21.29 22.74
N LEU A 10 4.73 20.85 21.92
CA LEU A 10 4.61 19.59 21.18
C LEU A 10 4.68 18.45 22.21
N LEU A 11 3.54 17.96 22.65
CA LEU A 11 3.46 16.66 23.30
C LEU A 11 3.90 15.62 22.27
N ALA A 12 5.09 15.07 22.41
CA ALA A 12 5.48 13.82 21.79
C ALA A 12 4.59 12.71 22.41
N ALA A 13 3.47 12.41 21.76
CA ALA A 13 2.69 11.24 22.12
C ALA A 13 3.59 10.01 21.85
N SER A 14 4.04 9.38 22.91
CA SER A 14 4.62 8.04 22.84
C SER A 14 3.57 7.13 22.19
N ILE A 15 3.89 6.61 21.01
CA ILE A 15 3.05 5.66 20.30
C ILE A 15 3.12 4.33 21.06
N HIS A 16 2.39 4.24 22.18
CA HIS A 16 2.01 2.95 22.73
C HIS A 16 0.86 2.43 21.87
N ALA A 17 0.96 1.20 21.40
CA ALA A 17 -0.15 0.55 20.73
C ALA A 17 -1.35 0.61 21.69
N ALA A 18 -2.48 1.11 21.20
CA ALA A 18 -3.69 1.15 22.00
C ALA A 18 -4.15 -0.28 22.31
N PRO A 19 -4.73 -0.56 23.48
CA PRO A 19 -5.17 -1.91 23.86
C PRO A 19 -6.04 -2.59 22.82
N GLN A 20 -6.81 -1.83 22.05
CA GLN A 20 -7.66 -2.31 20.95
C GLN A 20 -6.88 -3.00 19.84
N ASP A 21 -5.60 -2.67 19.67
CA ASP A 21 -4.75 -3.23 18.63
C ASP A 21 -4.05 -4.53 19.07
N ASP A 22 -4.00 -4.84 20.35
CA ASP A 22 -3.26 -5.99 20.89
C ASP A 22 -3.94 -7.34 20.59
N GLN A 23 -5.22 -7.33 20.21
CA GLN A 23 -5.93 -8.51 19.73
C GLN A 23 -5.47 -9.01 18.34
N TYR A 24 -4.81 -8.16 17.55
CA TYR A 24 -4.40 -8.48 16.19
C TYR A 24 -3.02 -9.13 16.18
N ILE A 25 -3.02 -10.46 16.26
CA ILE A 25 -1.81 -11.28 16.32
C ILE A 25 -1.53 -11.89 14.95
N LEU A 26 -0.26 -11.94 14.56
CA LEU A 26 0.16 -12.55 13.31
C LEU A 26 -0.01 -14.07 13.36
N GLY A 27 -0.75 -14.59 12.39
CA GLY A 27 -0.96 -16.04 12.21
C GLY A 27 0.25 -16.77 11.64
N PRO A 28 0.14 -18.11 11.45
CA PRO A 28 1.21 -18.95 10.95
C PRO A 28 1.74 -18.53 9.57
N ASP A 29 0.89 -18.04 8.68
CA ASP A 29 1.29 -17.62 7.34
C ASP A 29 2.11 -16.32 7.31
N SER A 30 2.19 -15.61 8.41
CA SER A 30 3.09 -14.48 8.62
C SER A 30 4.37 -14.84 9.36
N GLN A 31 4.66 -16.13 9.53
CA GLN A 31 5.88 -16.66 10.14
C GLN A 31 6.68 -17.46 9.12
N ILE A 32 8.02 -17.43 9.25
CA ILE A 32 8.89 -18.29 8.44
C ILE A 32 8.57 -19.75 8.75
N GLN A 33 8.26 -20.54 7.72
CA GLN A 33 7.90 -21.95 7.86
C GLN A 33 9.04 -22.84 7.34
N ALA A 34 9.35 -23.88 8.09
CA ALA A 34 10.35 -24.88 7.67
C ALA A 34 9.90 -25.55 6.34
N GLY A 35 10.84 -25.72 5.41
CA GLY A 35 10.58 -26.35 4.11
C GLY A 35 9.90 -25.45 3.07
N VAL A 36 9.51 -24.23 3.42
CA VAL A 36 9.01 -23.26 2.45
C VAL A 36 10.19 -22.55 1.77
N PRO A 37 10.31 -22.62 0.44
CA PRO A 37 11.34 -21.90 -0.30
C PRO A 37 11.21 -20.39 -0.09
N GLN A 38 12.28 -19.75 0.35
CA GLN A 38 12.29 -18.33 0.63
C GLN A 38 12.79 -17.54 -0.58
N GLY A 39 12.05 -16.48 -0.94
CA GLY A 39 12.46 -15.51 -1.94
C GLY A 39 13.56 -14.59 -1.43
N LYS A 40 14.06 -13.76 -2.32
CA LYS A 40 15.14 -12.81 -2.05
C LYS A 40 14.62 -11.39 -2.03
N VAL A 41 14.86 -10.67 -0.94
CA VAL A 41 14.69 -9.21 -0.87
C VAL A 41 16.01 -8.54 -1.20
N THR A 42 15.99 -7.59 -2.13
CA THR A 42 17.15 -6.77 -2.49
C THR A 42 16.80 -5.31 -2.30
N GLN A 43 17.56 -4.61 -1.47
CA GLN A 43 17.49 -3.15 -1.43
C GLN A 43 18.21 -2.60 -2.66
N MET A 44 17.53 -1.78 -3.39
CA MET A 44 18.05 -1.15 -4.60
C MET A 44 18.81 0.13 -4.25
N ALA A 45 19.63 0.60 -5.16
CA ALA A 45 20.20 1.95 -5.03
C ALA A 45 19.06 2.98 -4.91
N PRO A 46 19.20 4.02 -4.08
CA PRO A 46 18.16 5.03 -3.93
C PRO A 46 17.73 5.60 -5.29
N TRP A 47 16.43 5.75 -5.49
CA TRP A 47 15.90 6.38 -6.70
C TRP A 47 16.02 7.90 -6.57
N ILE A 48 16.91 8.51 -7.38
CA ILE A 48 17.28 9.94 -7.28
C ILE A 48 16.90 10.75 -8.52
N GLU A 49 16.56 10.08 -9.63
CA GLU A 49 16.33 10.72 -10.93
C GLU A 49 14.86 10.64 -11.35
N SER A 50 13.93 10.87 -10.41
CA SER A 50 12.52 10.86 -10.75
C SER A 50 12.15 12.05 -11.63
N LYS A 51 11.55 11.77 -12.79
CA LYS A 51 10.98 12.77 -13.70
C LYS A 51 9.64 13.27 -13.22
N ASN A 52 8.84 12.37 -12.62
CA ASN A 52 7.51 12.67 -12.09
C ASN A 52 7.58 13.42 -10.75
N PHE A 53 8.65 13.18 -9.95
CA PHE A 53 8.88 13.83 -8.66
C PHE A 53 10.32 14.39 -8.60
N PRO A 54 10.65 15.39 -9.41
CA PRO A 54 12.02 15.89 -9.52
C PRO A 54 12.56 16.44 -8.20
N GLY A 55 13.86 16.21 -7.97
CA GLY A 55 14.56 16.64 -6.76
C GLY A 55 14.27 15.77 -5.51
N THR A 56 13.52 14.68 -5.65
CA THR A 56 13.30 13.74 -4.55
C THR A 56 14.25 12.55 -4.64
N THR A 57 14.56 11.98 -3.48
CA THR A 57 15.23 10.68 -3.35
C THR A 57 14.34 9.75 -2.54
N ARG A 58 14.42 8.43 -2.82
CA ARG A 58 13.66 7.43 -2.08
C ARG A 58 14.34 6.09 -2.03
N ASP A 59 14.18 5.38 -0.94
CA ASP A 59 14.58 3.98 -0.81
C ASP A 59 13.51 3.08 -1.40
N TRP A 60 13.94 1.96 -1.96
CA TRP A 60 13.05 0.95 -2.48
C TRP A 60 13.70 -0.43 -2.50
N TRP A 61 12.87 -1.46 -2.55
CA TRP A 61 13.28 -2.87 -2.49
C TRP A 61 12.50 -3.67 -3.51
N ILE A 62 13.11 -4.74 -3.99
CA ILE A 62 12.48 -5.76 -4.82
C ILE A 62 12.53 -7.08 -4.06
N TYR A 63 11.40 -7.75 -3.95
CA TYR A 63 11.32 -9.14 -3.53
C TYR A 63 11.04 -10.00 -4.75
N VAL A 64 11.83 -11.09 -4.91
CA VAL A 64 11.67 -12.08 -5.98
C VAL A 64 11.45 -13.45 -5.32
N PRO A 65 10.31 -14.11 -5.53
CA PRO A 65 10.05 -15.42 -4.93
C PRO A 65 10.99 -16.49 -5.49
N ALA A 66 11.27 -17.51 -4.70
CA ALA A 66 12.14 -18.63 -5.11
C ALA A 66 11.60 -19.39 -6.35
N GLN A 67 10.28 -19.33 -6.59
CA GLN A 67 9.62 -19.98 -7.71
C GLN A 67 9.64 -19.15 -9.01
N TYR A 68 10.24 -17.96 -8.99
CA TYR A 68 10.33 -17.12 -10.18
C TYR A 68 11.19 -17.77 -11.28
N SER A 69 10.72 -17.65 -12.52
CA SER A 69 11.48 -17.98 -13.73
C SER A 69 11.34 -16.88 -14.76
N LYS A 70 12.42 -16.58 -15.48
CA LYS A 70 12.39 -15.59 -16.59
C LYS A 70 11.49 -16.03 -17.77
N ASP A 71 11.22 -17.33 -17.88
CA ASP A 71 10.42 -17.89 -18.99
C ASP A 71 8.93 -17.62 -18.83
N LYS A 72 8.48 -17.30 -17.62
CA LYS A 72 7.07 -17.01 -17.32
C LYS A 72 6.93 -15.62 -16.70
N PRO A 73 6.02 -14.77 -17.22
CA PRO A 73 5.80 -13.46 -16.62
C PRO A 73 5.24 -13.59 -15.21
N ALA A 74 5.86 -12.89 -14.27
CA ALA A 74 5.41 -12.84 -12.86
C ALA A 74 4.34 -11.78 -12.66
N SER A 75 3.39 -12.06 -11.78
CA SER A 75 2.51 -11.02 -11.25
C SER A 75 3.31 -9.97 -10.47
N VAL A 76 2.74 -8.79 -10.28
CA VAL A 76 3.40 -7.68 -9.59
C VAL A 76 2.53 -7.15 -8.46
N MET A 77 3.12 -6.91 -7.30
CA MET A 77 2.46 -6.16 -6.24
C MET A 77 3.35 -5.03 -5.72
N VAL A 78 2.85 -3.80 -5.83
CA VAL A 78 3.53 -2.59 -5.36
C VAL A 78 3.05 -2.25 -3.96
N PHE A 79 3.97 -1.86 -3.08
CA PHE A 79 3.66 -1.42 -1.72
C PHE A 79 4.12 0.02 -1.51
N CYS A 80 3.18 0.91 -1.24
CA CYS A 80 3.45 2.26 -0.76
C CYS A 80 3.94 2.19 0.70
N ASP A 81 4.85 3.08 1.12
CA ASP A 81 5.54 3.00 2.42
C ASP A 81 6.27 1.66 2.61
N GLY A 82 6.98 1.23 1.59
CA GLY A 82 7.53 -0.11 1.43
C GLY A 82 8.33 -0.65 2.61
N ALA A 83 9.07 0.22 3.33
CA ALA A 83 9.84 -0.18 4.52
C ALA A 83 8.95 -0.80 5.63
N GLY A 84 7.67 -0.41 5.72
CA GLY A 84 6.71 -0.98 6.68
C GLY A 84 6.27 -2.39 6.34
N PHE A 85 6.41 -2.81 5.08
CA PHE A 85 5.95 -4.10 4.58
C PHE A 85 7.07 -5.12 4.36
N VAL A 86 8.30 -4.65 4.00
CA VAL A 86 9.34 -5.51 3.46
C VAL A 86 10.11 -6.33 4.51
N LYS A 87 10.16 -5.88 5.76
CA LYS A 87 10.99 -6.52 6.80
C LYS A 87 10.42 -7.87 7.24
N PRO A 88 11.23 -8.95 7.29
CA PRO A 88 10.77 -10.30 7.66
C PRO A 88 10.38 -10.43 9.13
N ASP A 89 10.88 -9.54 9.98
CA ASP A 89 10.58 -9.43 11.42
C ASP A 89 9.68 -8.23 11.74
N GLY A 90 9.28 -7.49 10.70
CA GLY A 90 8.43 -6.30 10.81
C GLY A 90 6.96 -6.65 11.09
N GLN A 91 6.11 -5.62 11.02
CA GLN A 91 4.70 -5.76 11.30
C GLN A 91 3.97 -6.57 10.20
N PHE A 92 4.17 -6.24 8.92
CA PHE A 92 3.45 -6.87 7.80
C PHE A 92 4.11 -8.13 7.25
N ARG A 93 5.45 -8.20 7.24
CA ARG A 93 6.21 -9.36 6.76
C ARG A 93 5.80 -9.85 5.38
N ALA A 94 5.48 -8.93 4.46
CA ALA A 94 4.92 -9.30 3.16
C ALA A 94 5.75 -10.33 2.38
N PRO A 95 7.10 -10.28 2.34
CA PRO A 95 7.91 -11.33 1.73
C PRO A 95 7.66 -12.73 2.32
N VAL A 96 7.55 -12.83 3.66
CA VAL A 96 7.28 -14.11 4.35
C VAL A 96 5.89 -14.63 4.00
N VAL A 97 4.89 -13.75 3.97
CA VAL A 97 3.53 -14.12 3.56
C VAL A 97 3.51 -14.59 2.11
N PHE A 98 4.24 -13.91 1.23
CA PHE A 98 4.36 -14.30 -0.18
C PHE A 98 4.97 -15.68 -0.32
N ASP A 99 6.11 -15.95 0.36
CA ASP A 99 6.76 -17.26 0.34
C ASP A 99 5.77 -18.37 0.70
N ASN A 100 5.04 -18.19 1.81
CA ASN A 100 4.11 -19.19 2.32
C ASN A 100 2.92 -19.41 1.36
N LEU A 101 2.31 -18.34 0.85
CA LEU A 101 1.13 -18.44 -0.01
C LEU A 101 1.48 -18.93 -1.43
N ILE A 102 2.64 -18.53 -1.99
CA ILE A 102 3.11 -19.02 -3.28
C ILE A 102 3.43 -20.52 -3.18
N ALA A 103 4.11 -20.96 -2.13
CA ALA A 103 4.42 -22.37 -1.92
C ALA A 103 3.15 -23.24 -1.79
N LYS A 104 2.11 -22.73 -1.13
CA LYS A 104 0.79 -23.37 -1.03
C LYS A 104 -0.01 -23.28 -2.33
N GLY A 105 0.40 -22.42 -3.28
CA GLY A 105 -0.33 -22.12 -4.51
C GLY A 105 -1.65 -21.40 -4.24
N GLU A 106 -1.69 -20.57 -3.23
CA GLU A 106 -2.83 -19.74 -2.84
C GLU A 106 -2.72 -18.32 -3.40
N MET A 107 -1.57 -17.96 -3.97
CA MET A 107 -1.36 -16.78 -4.80
C MET A 107 -0.40 -17.08 -5.96
N PRO A 108 -0.41 -16.30 -7.05
CA PRO A 108 0.53 -16.48 -8.16
C PRO A 108 1.96 -16.16 -7.76
N VAL A 109 2.94 -16.62 -8.56
CA VAL A 109 4.32 -16.16 -8.46
C VAL A 109 4.34 -14.65 -8.68
N THR A 110 4.61 -13.90 -7.63
CA THR A 110 4.45 -12.43 -7.59
C THR A 110 5.75 -11.76 -7.16
N ILE A 111 6.24 -10.83 -7.96
CA ILE A 111 7.35 -9.94 -7.58
C ILE A 111 6.77 -8.80 -6.74
N GLY A 112 7.34 -8.58 -5.56
CA GLY A 112 7.00 -7.47 -4.67
C GLY A 112 7.92 -6.27 -4.92
N ILE A 113 7.34 -5.08 -5.07
CA ILE A 113 8.06 -3.82 -5.23
C ILE A 113 7.67 -2.91 -4.06
N PHE A 114 8.62 -2.60 -3.19
CA PHE A 114 8.41 -1.85 -1.97
C PHE A 114 9.04 -0.48 -2.09
N ILE A 115 8.23 0.59 -2.05
CA ILE A 115 8.70 1.94 -2.40
C ILE A 115 8.38 2.90 -1.26
N GLN A 116 9.40 3.66 -0.81
CA GLN A 116 9.20 4.78 0.11
C GLN A 116 8.76 6.02 -0.65
N PRO A 117 8.01 6.92 0.00
CA PRO A 117 7.73 8.23 -0.58
C PRO A 117 9.02 9.03 -0.73
N GLY A 118 9.01 9.99 -1.63
CA GLY A 118 10.15 10.86 -1.87
C GLY A 118 10.48 11.75 -0.68
N LEU A 119 11.76 11.98 -0.50
CA LEU A 119 12.33 12.96 0.41
C LEU A 119 13.10 14.00 -0.39
N PHE A 120 12.94 15.27 -0.09
CA PHE A 120 13.83 16.30 -0.58
C PHE A 120 15.07 16.31 0.31
N PRO A 121 16.26 15.93 -0.22
CA PRO A 121 17.47 15.90 0.57
C PRO A 121 17.85 17.30 1.04
N THR A 122 18.55 17.37 2.18
CA THR A 122 19.12 18.61 2.70
C THR A 122 20.63 18.45 2.86
N SER A 123 21.39 19.50 2.55
CA SER A 123 22.82 19.56 2.81
C SER A 123 23.12 19.97 4.27
N ASN A 124 22.12 20.46 5.00
CA ASN A 124 22.28 20.86 6.40
C ASN A 124 22.04 19.66 7.33
N PRO A 125 23.07 19.13 8.03
CA PRO A 125 22.94 17.96 8.90
C PRO A 125 22.03 18.20 10.13
N LYS A 126 21.71 19.45 10.42
CA LYS A 126 20.79 19.82 11.51
C LYS A 126 19.32 19.85 11.09
N GLU A 127 19.05 19.77 9.81
CA GLU A 127 17.70 19.77 9.24
C GLU A 127 17.29 18.36 8.84
N LYS A 128 16.01 18.05 9.03
CA LYS A 128 15.43 16.81 8.50
C LYS A 128 15.05 16.99 7.04
N ALA A 129 15.33 16.00 6.22
CA ALA A 129 14.83 15.95 4.85
C ALA A 129 13.30 16.15 4.83
N ARG A 130 12.82 17.00 3.94
CA ARG A 130 11.39 17.29 3.81
C ARG A 130 10.69 16.15 3.07
N SER A 131 9.69 15.55 3.72
CA SER A 131 8.90 14.49 3.11
C SER A 131 7.99 15.04 2.00
N ASN A 132 7.93 14.32 0.89
CA ASN A 132 6.99 14.56 -0.20
C ASN A 132 5.74 13.65 -0.12
N ARG A 133 5.65 12.82 0.93
CA ARG A 133 4.65 11.75 1.06
C ARG A 133 3.22 12.22 0.83
N SER A 134 2.78 13.29 1.49
CA SER A 134 1.42 13.76 1.33
C SER A 134 1.14 14.27 -0.09
N PHE A 135 2.10 14.92 -0.73
CA PHE A 135 1.94 15.33 -2.12
C PHE A 135 1.86 14.12 -3.07
N GLU A 136 2.69 13.13 -2.88
CA GLU A 136 2.73 11.94 -3.73
C GLU A 136 1.50 11.03 -3.55
N TYR A 137 1.05 10.85 -2.31
CA TYR A 137 0.07 9.84 -1.98
C TYR A 137 -1.35 10.36 -1.84
N ASP A 138 -1.54 11.56 -1.29
CA ASP A 138 -2.88 12.10 -1.05
C ASP A 138 -3.39 12.96 -2.22
N SER A 139 -2.51 13.36 -3.18
CA SER A 139 -2.95 14.10 -4.36
C SER A 139 -3.71 13.18 -5.32
N LEU A 140 -4.85 13.65 -5.80
CA LEU A 140 -5.63 12.95 -6.81
C LEU A 140 -4.99 13.10 -8.18
N GLY A 141 -5.36 12.21 -9.12
CA GLY A 141 -4.83 12.19 -10.49
C GLY A 141 -3.75 11.13 -10.70
N ASP A 142 -3.20 11.07 -11.90
CA ASP A 142 -2.38 9.95 -12.36
C ASP A 142 -0.87 10.08 -12.09
N LEU A 143 -0.42 11.13 -11.41
CA LEU A 143 1.00 11.44 -11.28
C LEU A 143 1.80 10.29 -10.63
N TYR A 144 1.29 9.69 -9.55
CA TYR A 144 1.96 8.56 -8.92
C TYR A 144 1.88 7.29 -9.79
N ALA A 145 0.77 7.08 -10.49
CA ALA A 145 0.66 6.00 -11.46
C ALA A 145 1.67 6.15 -12.59
N ARG A 146 1.88 7.34 -13.14
CA ARG A 146 2.93 7.61 -14.14
C ARG A 146 4.32 7.33 -13.58
N PHE A 147 4.61 7.75 -12.36
CA PHE A 147 5.88 7.40 -11.71
C PHE A 147 6.12 5.89 -11.70
N LEU A 148 5.12 5.10 -11.34
CA LEU A 148 5.24 3.64 -11.37
C LEU A 148 5.43 3.10 -12.80
N LEU A 149 4.63 3.59 -13.75
CA LEU A 149 4.58 3.05 -15.12
C LEU A 149 5.75 3.50 -16.00
N GLU A 150 6.23 4.71 -15.80
CA GLU A 150 7.27 5.31 -16.65
C GLU A 150 8.67 5.15 -16.06
N GLU A 151 8.79 4.94 -14.73
CA GLU A 151 10.09 4.90 -14.07
C GLU A 151 10.33 3.54 -13.38
N ILE A 152 9.51 3.15 -12.42
CA ILE A 152 9.78 1.99 -11.55
C ILE A 152 9.60 0.66 -12.29
N LEU A 153 8.44 0.43 -12.90
CA LEU A 153 8.17 -0.84 -13.59
C LEU A 153 9.15 -1.08 -14.75
N PRO A 154 9.50 -0.09 -15.60
CA PRO A 154 10.52 -0.27 -16.60
C PRO A 154 11.91 -0.58 -16.03
N ALA A 155 12.27 0.00 -14.88
CA ALA A 155 13.55 -0.31 -14.23
C ALA A 155 13.60 -1.77 -13.75
N VAL A 156 12.50 -2.27 -13.14
CA VAL A 156 12.40 -3.67 -12.70
C VAL A 156 12.35 -4.62 -13.91
N ALA A 157 11.67 -4.24 -14.98
CA ALA A 157 11.54 -5.06 -16.18
C ALA A 157 12.84 -5.28 -16.96
N LYS A 158 13.92 -4.53 -16.68
CA LYS A 158 15.25 -4.81 -17.25
C LYS A 158 15.79 -6.18 -16.81
N ASP A 159 15.50 -6.57 -15.58
CA ASP A 159 16.05 -7.78 -14.97
C ASP A 159 15.01 -8.90 -14.84
N TYR A 160 13.72 -8.56 -14.78
CA TYR A 160 12.64 -9.49 -14.47
C TYR A 160 11.53 -9.44 -15.52
N ASN A 161 11.00 -10.61 -15.89
CA ASN A 161 9.84 -10.74 -16.78
C ASN A 161 8.55 -10.49 -15.98
N LEU A 162 7.99 -9.29 -16.13
CA LEU A 162 6.77 -8.86 -15.44
C LEU A 162 5.55 -9.03 -16.36
N SER A 163 4.44 -9.51 -15.81
CA SER A 163 3.17 -9.53 -16.53
C SER A 163 2.72 -8.12 -16.92
N SER A 164 2.32 -7.95 -18.16
CA SER A 164 1.69 -6.72 -18.65
C SER A 164 0.17 -6.71 -18.46
N ASN A 165 -0.43 -7.85 -18.07
CA ASN A 165 -1.85 -7.95 -17.82
C ASN A 165 -2.21 -7.18 -16.54
N PRO A 166 -3.13 -6.18 -16.57
CA PRO A 166 -3.53 -5.42 -15.40
C PRO A 166 -4.19 -6.28 -14.31
N ASP A 167 -4.74 -7.44 -14.63
CA ASP A 167 -5.30 -8.38 -13.65
C ASP A 167 -4.20 -9.12 -12.84
N ASP A 168 -2.96 -9.08 -13.30
CA ASP A 168 -1.79 -9.61 -12.61
C ASP A 168 -1.04 -8.53 -11.82
N ARG A 169 -1.61 -7.33 -11.71
CA ARG A 169 -0.98 -6.21 -11.00
C ARG A 169 -1.82 -5.69 -9.87
N ALA A 170 -1.22 -5.69 -8.69
CA ALA A 170 -1.82 -5.22 -7.45
C ALA A 170 -1.01 -4.05 -6.86
N ILE A 171 -1.67 -3.21 -6.08
CA ILE A 171 -1.05 -2.15 -5.30
C ILE A 171 -1.65 -2.09 -3.90
N CYS A 172 -0.79 -1.87 -2.90
CA CYS A 172 -1.15 -1.90 -1.48
C CYS A 172 -0.55 -0.70 -0.74
N GLY A 173 -1.25 -0.22 0.27
CA GLY A 173 -0.72 0.77 1.19
C GLY A 173 -1.58 0.99 2.42
N ASN A 174 -1.01 1.72 3.37
CA ASN A 174 -1.66 2.12 4.61
C ASN A 174 -1.91 3.63 4.62
N SER A 175 -3.03 4.07 5.16
CA SER A 175 -3.31 5.50 5.38
C SER A 175 -3.24 6.29 4.05
N SER A 176 -2.38 7.30 3.93
CA SER A 176 -2.12 7.96 2.64
C SER A 176 -1.66 6.98 1.56
N GLY A 177 -0.88 5.94 1.91
CA GLY A 177 -0.54 4.86 0.97
C GLY A 177 -1.75 4.06 0.50
N GLY A 178 -2.78 3.92 1.35
CA GLY A 178 -4.04 3.24 1.01
C GLY A 178 -4.86 3.99 -0.02
N ILE A 179 -5.02 5.31 0.13
CA ILE A 179 -5.67 6.12 -0.90
C ILE A 179 -4.82 6.21 -2.16
N CYS A 180 -3.49 6.29 -2.04
CA CYS A 180 -2.59 6.26 -3.19
C CYS A 180 -2.79 4.98 -4.01
N ALA A 181 -2.86 3.82 -3.35
CA ALA A 181 -3.12 2.54 -4.01
C ALA A 181 -4.45 2.56 -4.79
N PHE A 182 -5.50 3.10 -4.19
CA PHE A 182 -6.79 3.25 -4.88
C PHE A 182 -6.69 4.23 -6.05
N THR A 183 -6.07 5.40 -5.85
CA THR A 183 -5.91 6.43 -6.88
C THR A 183 -5.16 5.89 -8.11
N VAL A 184 -4.07 5.14 -7.92
CA VAL A 184 -3.32 4.52 -9.03
C VAL A 184 -4.21 3.62 -9.88
N ALA A 185 -4.96 2.73 -9.27
CA ALA A 185 -5.85 1.83 -10.01
C ALA A 185 -7.07 2.54 -10.59
N TRP A 186 -7.58 3.56 -9.89
CA TRP A 186 -8.68 4.39 -10.37
C TRP A 186 -8.33 5.17 -11.64
N GLU A 187 -7.15 5.77 -11.67
CA GLU A 187 -6.68 6.57 -12.81
C GLU A 187 -6.16 5.71 -13.96
N ARG A 188 -5.55 4.56 -13.66
CA ARG A 188 -4.90 3.69 -14.65
C ARG A 188 -5.38 2.23 -14.56
N PRO A 189 -6.70 1.97 -14.74
CA PRO A 189 -7.27 0.62 -14.64
C PRO A 189 -6.78 -0.34 -15.75
N GLU A 190 -6.20 0.19 -16.80
CA GLU A 190 -5.51 -0.59 -17.83
C GLU A 190 -4.12 -1.08 -17.40
N ALA A 191 -3.63 -0.60 -16.25
CA ALA A 191 -2.32 -0.98 -15.70
C ALA A 191 -2.40 -1.71 -14.36
N PHE A 192 -3.34 -1.32 -13.49
CA PHE A 192 -3.56 -1.91 -12.17
C PHE A 192 -5.04 -2.12 -11.91
N ARG A 193 -5.44 -3.34 -11.51
CA ARG A 193 -6.85 -3.65 -11.21
C ARG A 193 -7.10 -4.14 -9.79
N LYS A 194 -6.06 -4.47 -9.03
CA LYS A 194 -6.17 -5.00 -7.67
C LYS A 194 -5.66 -3.99 -6.65
N VAL A 195 -6.52 -3.61 -5.72
CA VAL A 195 -6.24 -2.60 -4.69
C VAL A 195 -6.37 -3.21 -3.31
N VAL A 196 -5.36 -2.97 -2.47
CA VAL A 196 -5.42 -3.25 -1.03
C VAL A 196 -5.17 -1.95 -0.28
N SER A 197 -6.16 -1.48 0.44
CA SER A 197 -6.08 -0.26 1.26
C SER A 197 -6.37 -0.59 2.71
N HIS A 198 -5.37 -0.43 3.56
CA HIS A 198 -5.52 -0.53 5.01
C HIS A 198 -5.60 0.87 5.60
N ILE A 199 -6.56 1.11 6.50
CA ILE A 199 -6.76 2.40 7.18
C ILE A 199 -6.65 3.59 6.21
N GLY A 200 -7.27 3.47 5.03
CA GLY A 200 -7.09 4.39 3.91
C GLY A 200 -7.58 5.80 4.19
N SER A 201 -6.78 6.80 3.82
CA SER A 201 -7.07 8.23 4.05
C SER A 201 -8.06 8.80 3.03
N PHE A 202 -9.25 8.20 2.91
CA PHE A 202 -10.32 8.73 2.03
C PHE A 202 -10.98 9.99 2.61
N THR A 203 -10.24 10.75 3.34
CA THR A 203 -10.60 12.01 4.01
C THR A 203 -10.06 13.22 3.25
N ASN A 204 -10.31 14.44 3.75
CA ASN A 204 -9.92 15.66 3.05
C ASN A 204 -8.50 16.13 3.38
N ILE A 205 -7.49 15.26 3.23
CA ILE A 205 -6.08 15.71 3.30
C ILE A 205 -5.76 16.54 2.05
N ARG A 206 -6.06 16.00 0.86
CA ARG A 206 -5.90 16.65 -0.45
C ARG A 206 -7.05 16.32 -1.40
N GLY A 207 -8.27 16.24 -0.88
CA GLY A 207 -9.47 16.01 -1.69
C GLY A 207 -9.94 14.55 -1.76
N GLY A 208 -9.33 13.59 -1.03
CA GLY A 208 -9.67 12.17 -1.09
C GLY A 208 -11.12 11.82 -0.74
N HIS A 209 -11.81 12.68 0.00
CA HIS A 209 -13.23 12.56 0.36
C HIS A 209 -14.19 12.59 -0.85
N VAL A 210 -13.72 12.94 -2.05
CA VAL A 210 -14.57 12.97 -3.26
C VAL A 210 -14.80 11.58 -3.87
N TYR A 211 -13.97 10.57 -3.55
CA TYR A 211 -14.04 9.24 -4.17
C TYR A 211 -15.39 8.54 -4.03
N PRO A 212 -16.08 8.55 -2.88
CA PRO A 212 -17.41 7.96 -2.79
C PRO A 212 -18.39 8.51 -3.83
N ALA A 213 -18.37 9.82 -4.04
CA ALA A 213 -19.22 10.46 -5.04
C ALA A 213 -18.77 10.17 -6.48
N LEU A 214 -17.46 10.12 -6.73
CA LEU A 214 -16.91 9.77 -8.05
C LEU A 214 -17.28 8.34 -8.44
N ILE A 215 -17.13 7.38 -7.51
CA ILE A 215 -17.49 5.96 -7.73
C ILE A 215 -18.95 5.83 -8.16
N ARG A 216 -19.86 6.59 -7.53
CA ARG A 216 -21.31 6.55 -7.83
C ARG A 216 -21.69 7.21 -9.16
N LYS A 217 -20.88 8.15 -9.65
CA LYS A 217 -21.16 8.98 -10.84
C LYS A 217 -20.35 8.57 -12.07
N THR A 218 -19.44 7.63 -11.94
CA THR A 218 -18.56 7.17 -13.02
C THR A 218 -18.94 5.74 -13.42
N ASP A 219 -18.82 5.41 -14.69
CA ASP A 219 -18.95 4.03 -15.15
C ASP A 219 -18.01 3.11 -14.40
N LYS A 220 -18.50 1.91 -14.08
CA LYS A 220 -17.75 0.92 -13.31
C LYS A 220 -16.43 0.59 -14.01
N LYS A 221 -15.33 0.81 -13.31
CA LYS A 221 -13.99 0.38 -13.73
C LYS A 221 -13.74 -1.09 -13.32
N PRO A 222 -12.91 -1.84 -14.04
CA PRO A 222 -12.66 -3.27 -13.76
C PRO A 222 -11.71 -3.44 -12.55
N LEU A 223 -12.06 -2.90 -11.39
CA LEU A 223 -11.24 -2.95 -10.19
C LEU A 223 -11.77 -3.99 -9.20
N LYS A 224 -10.84 -4.65 -8.51
CA LYS A 224 -11.06 -5.46 -7.32
C LYS A 224 -10.45 -4.76 -6.12
N VAL A 225 -11.25 -4.45 -5.09
CA VAL A 225 -10.85 -3.52 -4.03
C VAL A 225 -11.03 -4.15 -2.66
N PHE A 226 -9.94 -4.28 -1.93
CA PHE A 226 -9.96 -4.66 -0.51
C PHE A 226 -9.74 -3.42 0.34
N LEU A 227 -10.66 -3.17 1.27
CA LEU A 227 -10.58 -2.10 2.25
C LEU A 227 -10.57 -2.69 3.67
N GLN A 228 -9.72 -2.18 4.52
CA GLN A 228 -9.74 -2.47 5.96
C GLN A 228 -9.59 -1.18 6.76
N ASP A 229 -10.36 -1.07 7.83
CA ASP A 229 -10.25 0.03 8.78
C ASP A 229 -10.60 -0.43 10.20
N GLY A 230 -10.36 0.44 11.18
CA GLY A 230 -10.70 0.25 12.59
C GLY A 230 -11.72 1.27 13.07
N ARG A 231 -12.65 0.83 13.96
CA ARG A 231 -13.66 1.73 14.54
C ARG A 231 -13.06 2.84 15.41
N ASN A 232 -11.85 2.62 15.93
CA ASN A 232 -11.13 3.57 16.76
C ASN A 232 -10.01 4.29 15.98
N ASP A 233 -10.13 4.35 14.66
CA ASP A 233 -9.23 5.11 13.81
C ASP A 233 -9.44 6.63 13.97
N LEU A 234 -8.62 7.43 13.30
CA LEU A 234 -8.56 8.88 13.45
C LEU A 234 -9.92 9.57 13.20
N ASP A 235 -10.18 10.56 14.04
CA ASP A 235 -11.19 11.59 13.84
C ASP A 235 -10.53 12.94 14.14
N ASN A 236 -10.32 13.74 13.10
CA ASN A 236 -9.57 14.99 13.20
C ASN A 236 -10.02 16.01 12.14
N GLN A 237 -9.28 17.13 12.01
CA GLN A 237 -9.60 18.22 11.09
C GLN A 237 -9.71 17.82 9.61
N PHE A 238 -9.16 16.67 9.19
CA PHE A 238 -9.25 16.18 7.82
C PHE A 238 -10.47 15.29 7.60
N GLY A 239 -11.10 14.79 8.65
CA GLY A 239 -12.27 13.94 8.65
C GLY A 239 -12.20 12.78 9.62
N ASN A 240 -13.18 11.89 9.52
CA ASN A 240 -13.30 10.66 10.30
C ASN A 240 -12.98 9.47 9.38
N TRP A 241 -11.89 8.74 9.67
CA TRP A 241 -11.43 7.61 8.83
C TRP A 241 -12.43 6.46 8.76
N PRO A 242 -12.98 5.97 9.90
CA PRO A 242 -14.00 4.92 9.88
C PRO A 242 -15.22 5.26 9.01
N LEU A 243 -15.74 6.47 9.11
CA LEU A 243 -16.88 6.90 8.30
C LEU A 243 -16.50 7.02 6.82
N ALA A 244 -15.33 7.56 6.51
CA ALA A 244 -14.84 7.70 5.14
C ALA A 244 -14.66 6.33 4.46
N ASN A 245 -14.09 5.35 5.14
CA ASN A 245 -13.92 3.99 4.61
C ASN A 245 -15.25 3.24 4.49
N GLN A 246 -16.21 3.49 5.40
CA GLN A 246 -17.57 2.96 5.26
C GLN A 246 -18.30 3.56 4.06
N ASP A 247 -18.15 4.86 3.79
CA ASP A 247 -18.75 5.50 2.60
C ASP A 247 -18.10 5.00 1.31
N MET A 248 -16.78 4.77 1.30
CA MET A 248 -16.10 4.08 0.21
C MET A 248 -16.72 2.71 -0.06
N ALA A 249 -16.87 1.89 0.98
CA ALA A 249 -17.47 0.55 0.87
C ALA A 249 -18.92 0.61 0.37
N ALA A 250 -19.72 1.53 0.89
CA ALA A 250 -21.11 1.75 0.45
C ALA A 250 -21.19 2.16 -1.02
N SER A 251 -20.24 2.99 -1.48
CA SER A 251 -20.20 3.46 -2.86
C SER A 251 -19.73 2.39 -3.83
N LEU A 252 -18.73 1.58 -3.44
CA LEU A 252 -18.30 0.41 -4.21
C LEU A 252 -19.44 -0.62 -4.34
N LYS A 253 -20.20 -0.85 -3.25
CA LYS A 253 -21.40 -1.71 -3.27
C LYS A 253 -22.44 -1.17 -4.24
N PHE A 254 -22.77 0.10 -4.14
CA PHE A 254 -23.75 0.75 -5.03
C PHE A 254 -23.41 0.59 -6.50
N ALA A 255 -22.13 0.79 -6.86
CA ALA A 255 -21.65 0.68 -8.24
C ALA A 255 -21.33 -0.76 -8.67
N GLY A 256 -21.58 -1.77 -7.83
CA GLY A 256 -21.44 -3.19 -8.16
C GLY A 256 -20.01 -3.67 -8.33
N TYR A 257 -19.03 -3.06 -7.64
CA TYR A 257 -17.64 -3.51 -7.67
C TYR A 257 -17.44 -4.86 -7.00
N ASP A 258 -16.40 -5.59 -7.41
CA ASP A 258 -15.86 -6.71 -6.64
C ASP A 258 -15.02 -6.11 -5.49
N TYR A 259 -15.57 -6.07 -4.30
CA TYR A 259 -14.93 -5.47 -3.14
C TYR A 259 -15.13 -6.28 -1.88
N LYS A 260 -14.22 -6.10 -0.93
CA LYS A 260 -14.35 -6.58 0.45
C LYS A 260 -13.98 -5.44 1.40
N PHE A 261 -14.79 -5.25 2.42
CA PHE A 261 -14.52 -4.28 3.49
C PHE A 261 -14.54 -4.98 4.84
N VAL A 262 -13.51 -4.76 5.64
CA VAL A 262 -13.38 -5.27 7.00
C VAL A 262 -13.20 -4.11 7.96
N LEU A 263 -14.16 -3.94 8.86
CA LEU A 263 -14.12 -2.94 9.93
C LEU A 263 -13.92 -3.66 11.26
N GLY A 264 -12.73 -3.49 11.85
CA GLY A 264 -12.38 -4.04 13.17
C GLY A 264 -12.43 -3.00 14.28
N GLU A 265 -11.82 -3.32 15.42
CA GLU A 265 -11.76 -2.44 16.60
C GLU A 265 -10.41 -1.69 16.70
N GLY A 266 -9.53 -1.81 15.70
CA GLY A 266 -8.20 -1.21 15.69
C GLY A 266 -8.21 0.32 15.62
N THR A 267 -7.04 0.89 15.87
CA THR A 267 -6.73 2.31 15.73
C THR A 267 -5.98 2.57 14.42
N HIS A 268 -5.43 3.80 14.25
CA HIS A 268 -4.66 4.16 13.06
C HIS A 268 -3.26 3.54 13.07
N ASN A 269 -3.22 2.19 13.03
CA ASN A 269 -1.95 1.45 12.90
C ASN A 269 -2.11 0.18 12.04
N GLY A 270 -0.97 -0.39 11.64
CA GLY A 270 -0.97 -1.53 10.73
C GLY A 270 -1.23 -2.90 11.35
N LYS A 271 -1.41 -3.07 12.68
CA LYS A 271 -1.53 -4.39 13.32
C LYS A 271 -2.69 -5.20 12.77
N HIS A 272 -3.88 -4.58 12.64
CA HIS A 272 -5.06 -5.25 12.09
C HIS A 272 -4.84 -5.66 10.63
N GLY A 273 -4.39 -4.74 9.77
CA GLY A 273 -4.09 -5.05 8.37
C GLY A 273 -3.04 -6.16 8.23
N ALA A 274 -2.01 -6.14 9.07
CA ALA A 274 -0.93 -7.13 9.07
C ALA A 274 -1.44 -8.52 9.49
N SER A 275 -2.27 -8.62 10.53
CA SER A 275 -2.81 -9.89 11.01
C SER A 275 -3.66 -10.60 9.96
N MET A 276 -4.30 -9.85 9.07
CA MET A 276 -5.15 -10.38 8.01
C MET A 276 -4.52 -10.35 6.61
N LEU A 277 -3.25 -9.92 6.48
CA LEU A 277 -2.58 -9.85 5.18
C LEU A 277 -2.63 -11.17 4.38
N PRO A 278 -2.41 -12.36 4.99
CA PRO A 278 -2.53 -13.62 4.25
C PRO A 278 -3.93 -13.81 3.62
N ASP A 279 -4.99 -13.55 4.36
CA ASP A 279 -6.37 -13.71 3.87
C ASP A 279 -6.73 -12.61 2.86
N THR A 280 -6.21 -11.41 3.03
CA THR A 280 -6.32 -10.32 2.05
C THR A 280 -5.70 -10.75 0.72
N LEU A 281 -4.50 -11.33 0.75
CA LEU A 281 -3.80 -11.79 -0.46
C LEU A 281 -4.52 -12.97 -1.12
N ARG A 282 -5.03 -13.94 -0.36
CA ARG A 282 -5.88 -15.02 -0.91
C ARG A 282 -7.08 -14.45 -1.65
N TRP A 283 -7.74 -13.48 -1.05
CA TRP A 283 -8.92 -12.87 -1.64
C TRP A 283 -8.59 -12.05 -2.88
N ILE A 284 -7.57 -11.19 -2.84
CA ILE A 284 -7.24 -10.31 -3.97
C ILE A 284 -6.75 -11.10 -5.19
N TRP A 285 -6.05 -12.23 -4.95
CA TRP A 285 -5.54 -13.12 -5.98
C TRP A 285 -6.49 -14.29 -6.31
N ALA A 286 -7.67 -14.37 -5.67
CA ALA A 286 -8.65 -15.41 -5.97
C ALA A 286 -9.02 -15.40 -7.44
N GLY A 287 -9.04 -16.60 -8.06
CA GLY A 287 -9.36 -16.79 -9.48
C GLY A 287 -8.14 -16.76 -10.42
N TYR A 288 -6.90 -16.59 -9.88
CA TYR A 288 -5.74 -16.79 -10.73
C TYR A 288 -5.65 -18.26 -11.16
N THR A 289 -5.32 -18.49 -12.44
CA THR A 289 -5.16 -19.84 -12.96
C THR A 289 -3.73 -20.30 -12.72
N LYS A 290 -3.55 -21.37 -11.93
CA LYS A 290 -2.23 -22.04 -11.86
C LYS A 290 -1.87 -22.50 -13.26
N THR A 291 -0.94 -21.83 -13.91
CA THR A 291 -0.27 -22.39 -15.09
C THR A 291 0.54 -23.61 -14.63
N LYS A 292 0.10 -24.79 -15.05
CA LYS A 292 0.82 -26.05 -14.83
C LYS A 292 2.20 -26.01 -15.46
#